data_f3e8a7dd1df31e7d00283ec20f9ccf06
#
_entry.id   f3e8a7dd1df31e7d00283ec20f9ccf06
#
_cell.length_a   1.000
_cell.length_b   1.000
_cell.length_c   1.000
_cell.angle_alpha   90.00
_cell.angle_beta   90.00
_cell.angle_gamma   90.00
#
_symmetry.space_group_name_H-M   'P 1'
#
loop_
_entity.id
_entity.type
_entity.pdbx_description
1 polymer ?
#
loop_
_entity_poly.entity_id
_entity_poly.type
_entity_poly.pdbx_seq_one_letter_code
_entity_poly.pdbx_strand_id
1 'polypeptide(L)'
;MALDVPAPAPGTSSVPAPAAGPVPGPSDAPAADRTAAGGVVQRPKLTRVVSADVSVWRRMADIWRSRELLIYLVRTEIKVKYKNSILGLVWSMISPAMTLAIYFIVFQFIAKNGVPHFVIFLFSGLLIWNLFQVGVQSATGVVVNNSGLVKKVSFPREILALASIGSASVFFFFQAIVMVIFMVVLHSSPDWAYLPLVPLALLAVLVLGAGLAVLLSAVNVYLRDTQHLVEVLMTAWFWACPIVYAFQSNIAEKLGPRGLTWVYFLNPLTPLVLSFQRALYAHVVVENTVSHTPLAILPDHGFGWYAGLDAGVLGIGVVLCLVALVVFGRLEGNFAEEL
;
A
#
# COMPACT_ATOMS: atom_id res chain seq x y z
N MET A 1 42.83 -22.94 25.00
CA MET A 1 42.28 -24.29 24.97
C MET A 1 41.82 -24.53 23.56
N ALA A 2 42.75 -25.07 22.75
CA ALA A 2 42.55 -25.35 21.33
C ALA A 2 41.81 -26.67 21.18
N LEU A 3 40.71 -26.66 20.37
CA LEU A 3 40.02 -27.90 19.99
C LEU A 3 40.47 -28.28 18.58
N ASP A 4 41.13 -29.44 18.57
CA ASP A 4 41.60 -30.21 17.42
C ASP A 4 40.47 -30.51 16.41
N VAL A 5 40.76 -30.26 15.11
CA VAL A 5 39.96 -30.70 13.98
C VAL A 5 40.68 -31.89 13.36
N PRO A 6 40.11 -33.09 13.27
CA PRO A 6 40.73 -34.22 12.62
C PRO A 6 40.64 -34.10 11.07
N ALA A 7 41.78 -34.43 10.42
CA ALA A 7 41.91 -34.49 8.97
C ALA A 7 41.12 -35.66 8.35
N PRO A 8 40.67 -35.52 7.09
CA PRO A 8 40.00 -36.62 6.35
C PRO A 8 41.04 -37.60 5.79
N ALA A 9 40.74 -38.90 5.91
CA ALA A 9 41.53 -40.04 5.38
C ALA A 9 41.48 -40.15 3.83
N PRO A 10 42.53 -40.68 3.21
CA PRO A 10 42.55 -40.93 1.77
C PRO A 10 42.04 -42.36 1.47
N GLY A 11 41.18 -42.48 0.46
CA GLY A 11 40.71 -43.82 0.00
C GLY A 11 40.02 -43.70 -1.32
N THR A 12 40.75 -43.65 -2.40
CA THR A 12 40.91 -44.59 -3.53
C THR A 12 39.62 -45.28 -4.00
N SER A 13 39.25 -45.04 -5.24
CA SER A 13 39.16 -46.10 -6.29
C SER A 13 38.77 -45.44 -7.62
N SER A 14 39.74 -45.48 -8.54
CA SER A 14 39.63 -45.18 -9.96
C SER A 14 38.82 -46.27 -10.62
N VAL A 15 37.68 -45.93 -11.22
CA VAL A 15 36.97 -46.77 -12.19
C VAL A 15 37.52 -46.43 -13.57
N PRO A 16 38.01 -47.39 -14.38
CA PRO A 16 38.51 -47.11 -15.72
C PRO A 16 37.37 -46.84 -16.70
N ALA A 17 37.56 -45.83 -17.55
CA ALA A 17 36.66 -45.48 -18.63
C ALA A 17 36.70 -46.57 -19.75
N PRO A 18 35.58 -46.90 -20.40
CA PRO A 18 35.56 -47.82 -21.51
C PRO A 18 36.21 -47.17 -22.73
N ALA A 19 37.04 -48.03 -23.46
CA ALA A 19 37.80 -47.71 -24.67
C ALA A 19 36.87 -47.26 -25.80
N ALA A 20 37.17 -46.10 -26.41
CA ALA A 20 36.55 -45.65 -27.64
C ALA A 20 36.96 -46.50 -28.81
N GLY A 21 36.00 -47.12 -29.48
CA GLY A 21 36.20 -47.83 -30.76
C GLY A 21 36.46 -46.86 -31.93
N PRO A 22 37.08 -47.32 -33.01
CA PRO A 22 37.52 -46.47 -34.12
C PRO A 22 36.33 -45.91 -34.91
N VAL A 23 36.38 -44.57 -35.15
CA VAL A 23 35.44 -43.82 -36.01
C VAL A 23 35.72 -44.23 -37.50
N PRO A 24 34.73 -44.69 -38.27
CA PRO A 24 34.93 -44.93 -39.73
C PRO A 24 35.05 -43.59 -40.47
N GLY A 25 36.04 -43.54 -41.38
CA GLY A 25 36.31 -42.38 -42.22
C GLY A 25 35.25 -42.20 -43.34
N PRO A 26 35.20 -41.04 -43.97
CA PRO A 26 34.18 -40.67 -44.95
C PRO A 26 34.35 -41.48 -46.22
N SER A 27 33.36 -42.30 -46.54
CA SER A 27 33.23 -43.05 -47.79
C SER A 27 32.70 -42.12 -48.91
N ASP A 28 33.40 -42.16 -50.03
CA ASP A 28 33.06 -41.47 -51.28
C ASP A 28 31.65 -41.86 -51.77
N ALA A 29 30.77 -40.87 -51.90
CA ALA A 29 29.52 -40.99 -52.63
C ALA A 29 29.42 -39.82 -53.64
N PRO A 30 28.89 -40.04 -54.84
CA PRO A 30 29.04 -39.16 -55.98
C PRO A 30 28.21 -37.85 -55.82
N ALA A 31 28.79 -36.80 -56.42
CA ALA A 31 28.16 -35.46 -56.48
C ALA A 31 26.87 -35.54 -57.29
N ALA A 32 25.76 -35.39 -56.60
CA ALA A 32 24.47 -35.06 -57.18
C ALA A 32 24.13 -33.56 -56.89
N ASP A 33 23.93 -32.91 -57.99
CA ASP A 33 23.46 -31.58 -58.26
C ASP A 33 22.68 -30.94 -57.09
N ARG A 34 23.27 -29.90 -56.43
CA ARG A 34 22.64 -29.06 -55.40
C ARG A 34 22.46 -27.64 -55.91
N THR A 35 21.74 -27.51 -56.99
CA THR A 35 21.12 -26.25 -57.38
C THR A 35 19.63 -26.29 -57.06
N ALA A 36 19.29 -26.13 -55.80
CA ALA A 36 17.94 -25.81 -55.39
C ALA A 36 17.96 -24.84 -54.17
N ALA A 37 17.80 -23.59 -54.50
CA ALA A 37 17.17 -22.54 -53.69
C ALA A 37 17.13 -22.76 -52.16
N GLY A 38 18.21 -22.39 -51.47
CA GLY A 38 18.19 -22.10 -50.03
C GLY A 38 17.42 -20.86 -49.74
N GLY A 39 16.09 -20.92 -49.88
CA GLY A 39 15.19 -19.91 -49.31
C GLY A 39 15.31 -20.00 -47.77
N VAL A 40 16.07 -19.10 -47.18
CA VAL A 40 15.98 -18.84 -45.74
C VAL A 40 14.52 -18.48 -45.45
N VAL A 41 13.76 -19.48 -44.95
CA VAL A 41 12.44 -19.20 -44.37
C VAL A 41 12.69 -18.27 -43.16
N GLN A 42 12.70 -16.99 -43.42
CA GLN A 42 12.59 -15.99 -42.38
C GLN A 42 11.24 -16.24 -41.69
N ARG A 43 11.30 -16.94 -40.53
CA ARG A 43 10.16 -17.01 -39.64
C ARG A 43 9.75 -15.53 -39.39
N PRO A 44 8.52 -15.14 -39.71
CA PRO A 44 8.08 -13.80 -39.41
C PRO A 44 8.31 -13.58 -37.91
N LYS A 45 9.16 -12.61 -37.56
CA LYS A 45 9.19 -12.09 -36.21
C LYS A 45 7.73 -11.63 -35.95
N LEU A 46 7.00 -12.43 -35.17
CA LEU A 46 5.73 -12.02 -34.60
C LEU A 46 6.03 -10.84 -33.68
N THR A 47 6.23 -9.70 -34.29
CA THR A 47 6.19 -8.42 -33.56
C THR A 47 4.75 -8.28 -33.13
N ARG A 48 4.44 -8.86 -31.96
CA ARG A 48 3.17 -8.62 -31.30
C ARG A 48 3.17 -7.12 -30.96
N VAL A 49 2.70 -6.32 -31.89
CA VAL A 49 2.37 -4.93 -31.62
C VAL A 49 1.23 -5.01 -30.61
N VAL A 50 1.59 -5.01 -29.33
CA VAL A 50 0.65 -4.73 -28.27
C VAL A 50 0.32 -3.27 -28.46
N SER A 51 -0.70 -2.98 -29.28
CA SER A 51 -1.31 -1.66 -29.30
C SER A 51 -1.72 -1.42 -27.84
N ALA A 52 -1.11 -0.42 -27.23
CA ALA A 52 -1.53 0.06 -25.91
C ALA A 52 -2.94 0.63 -26.08
N ASP A 53 -3.95 -0.25 -26.06
CA ASP A 53 -5.34 0.14 -26.05
C ASP A 53 -5.60 0.75 -24.68
N VAL A 54 -5.50 2.08 -24.62
CA VAL A 54 -5.59 2.90 -23.40
C VAL A 54 -7.06 3.06 -22.95
N SER A 55 -7.96 2.16 -23.38
CA SER A 55 -9.34 2.20 -22.96
C SER A 55 -9.44 1.85 -21.47
N VAL A 56 -9.64 2.89 -20.64
CA VAL A 56 -9.80 2.77 -19.19
C VAL A 56 -10.92 1.79 -18.84
N TRP A 57 -12.01 1.80 -19.59
CA TRP A 57 -13.14 0.91 -19.38
C TRP A 57 -12.80 -0.56 -19.57
N ARG A 58 -12.00 -0.90 -20.57
CA ARG A 58 -11.51 -2.27 -20.76
C ARG A 58 -10.62 -2.71 -19.61
N ARG A 59 -9.69 -1.84 -19.16
CA ARG A 59 -8.83 -2.12 -18.01
C ARG A 59 -9.63 -2.36 -16.74
N MET A 60 -10.61 -1.52 -16.46
CA MET A 60 -11.52 -1.74 -15.32
C MET A 60 -12.26 -3.07 -15.41
N ALA A 61 -12.75 -3.42 -16.61
CA ALA A 61 -13.41 -4.70 -16.84
C ALA A 61 -12.44 -5.89 -16.67
N ASP A 62 -11.20 -5.77 -17.12
CA ASP A 62 -10.17 -6.82 -16.99
C ASP A 62 -9.74 -6.99 -15.52
N ILE A 63 -9.60 -5.90 -14.77
CA ILE A 63 -9.37 -5.94 -13.31
C ILE A 63 -10.54 -6.67 -12.63
N TRP A 64 -11.78 -6.33 -12.99
CA TRP A 64 -12.96 -6.97 -12.40
C TRP A 64 -13.07 -8.47 -12.74
N ARG A 65 -12.75 -8.85 -13.97
CA ARG A 65 -12.68 -10.27 -14.38
C ARG A 65 -11.63 -11.05 -13.62
N SER A 66 -10.54 -10.37 -13.26
CA SER A 66 -9.41 -10.96 -12.53
C SER A 66 -9.53 -10.85 -11.00
N ARG A 67 -10.73 -10.60 -10.46
CA ARG A 67 -10.98 -10.46 -9.01
C ARG A 67 -10.55 -11.68 -8.19
N GLU A 68 -10.62 -12.89 -8.77
CA GLU A 68 -10.17 -14.10 -8.09
C GLU A 68 -8.65 -14.09 -7.88
N LEU A 69 -7.91 -13.62 -8.90
CA LEU A 69 -6.47 -13.40 -8.79
C LEU A 69 -6.15 -12.32 -7.74
N LEU A 70 -6.92 -11.22 -7.72
CA LEU A 70 -6.76 -10.18 -6.70
C LEU A 70 -6.92 -10.76 -5.29
N ILE A 71 -7.97 -11.50 -5.03
CA ILE A 71 -8.22 -12.15 -3.72
C ILE A 71 -7.10 -13.13 -3.39
N TYR A 72 -6.64 -13.92 -4.36
CA TYR A 72 -5.52 -14.84 -4.16
C TYR A 72 -4.23 -14.10 -3.78
N LEU A 73 -3.90 -12.99 -4.46
CA LEU A 73 -2.72 -12.19 -4.17
C LEU A 73 -2.81 -11.55 -2.78
N VAL A 74 -3.96 -10.98 -2.40
CA VAL A 74 -4.20 -10.45 -1.04
C VAL A 74 -3.93 -11.53 0.02
N ARG A 75 -4.51 -12.73 -0.16
CA ARG A 75 -4.30 -13.84 0.77
C ARG A 75 -2.85 -14.28 0.84
N THR A 76 -2.17 -14.29 -0.31
CA THR A 76 -0.76 -14.68 -0.40
C THR A 76 0.13 -13.65 0.28
N GLU A 77 -0.11 -12.35 0.06
CA GLU A 77 0.63 -11.26 0.69
C GLU A 77 0.53 -11.33 2.22
N ILE A 78 -0.68 -11.55 2.75
CA ILE A 78 -0.91 -11.73 4.19
C ILE A 78 -0.17 -12.98 4.71
N LYS A 79 -0.25 -14.11 3.99
CA LYS A 79 0.43 -15.35 4.40
C LYS A 79 1.95 -15.22 4.39
N VAL A 80 2.51 -14.57 3.35
CA VAL A 80 3.96 -14.39 3.22
C VAL A 80 4.50 -13.48 4.31
N LYS A 81 3.79 -12.38 4.65
CA LYS A 81 4.18 -11.44 5.70
C LYS A 81 4.37 -12.08 7.06
N TYR A 82 3.61 -13.15 7.36
CA TYR A 82 3.64 -13.82 8.66
C TYR A 82 4.13 -15.27 8.60
N LYS A 83 4.66 -15.70 7.46
CA LYS A 83 5.23 -17.04 7.31
C LYS A 83 6.42 -17.22 8.25
N ASN A 84 6.42 -18.34 8.99
CA ASN A 84 7.45 -18.68 9.99
C ASN A 84 7.56 -17.69 11.18
N SER A 85 6.51 -16.90 11.44
CA SER A 85 6.45 -16.03 12.62
C SER A 85 5.78 -16.75 13.80
N ILE A 86 6.42 -16.70 14.98
CA ILE A 86 5.86 -17.29 16.21
C ILE A 86 4.54 -16.61 16.62
N LEU A 87 4.48 -15.29 16.53
CA LEU A 87 3.30 -14.49 16.87
C LEU A 87 2.34 -14.31 15.69
N GLY A 88 2.77 -14.72 14.47
CA GLY A 88 1.93 -14.66 13.28
C GLY A 88 1.25 -13.31 13.10
N LEU A 89 -0.05 -13.34 12.93
CA LEU A 89 -0.89 -12.17 12.67
C LEU A 89 -0.98 -11.18 13.85
N VAL A 90 -0.63 -11.61 15.07
CA VAL A 90 -0.63 -10.75 16.26
C VAL A 90 0.37 -9.59 16.13
N TRP A 91 1.45 -9.75 15.37
CA TRP A 91 2.38 -8.66 15.05
C TRP A 91 1.70 -7.48 14.37
N SER A 92 0.66 -7.72 13.56
CA SER A 92 -0.11 -6.65 12.91
C SER A 92 -0.87 -5.76 13.89
N MET A 93 -1.11 -6.27 15.09
CA MET A 93 -1.78 -5.55 16.18
C MET A 93 -0.77 -4.93 17.15
N ILE A 94 0.33 -5.63 17.43
CA ILE A 94 1.38 -5.15 18.34
C ILE A 94 2.05 -3.88 17.81
N SER A 95 2.40 -3.83 16.52
CA SER A 95 3.08 -2.67 15.94
C SER A 95 2.27 -1.37 16.05
N PRO A 96 0.99 -1.30 15.64
CA PRO A 96 0.14 -0.13 15.89
C PRO A 96 -0.10 0.16 17.38
N ALA A 97 -0.22 -0.87 18.21
CA ALA A 97 -0.41 -0.69 19.65
C ALA A 97 0.83 -0.06 20.31
N MET A 98 2.03 -0.45 19.90
CA MET A 98 3.28 0.18 20.36
C MET A 98 3.38 1.64 19.91
N THR A 99 3.04 1.93 18.66
CA THR A 99 3.00 3.30 18.15
C THR A 99 1.99 4.16 18.94
N LEU A 100 0.80 3.61 19.19
CA LEU A 100 -0.23 4.25 20.01
C LEU A 100 0.27 4.51 21.45
N ALA A 101 0.94 3.51 22.08
CA ALA A 101 1.48 3.65 23.42
C ALA A 101 2.58 4.73 23.49
N ILE A 102 3.49 4.77 22.52
CA ILE A 102 4.53 5.79 22.45
C ILE A 102 3.93 7.19 22.31
N TYR A 103 3.01 7.37 21.37
CA TYR A 103 2.35 8.68 21.18
C TYR A 103 1.50 9.07 22.38
N PHE A 104 0.82 8.12 23.01
CA PHE A 104 0.07 8.37 24.23
C PHE A 104 0.99 8.88 25.35
N ILE A 105 2.12 8.22 25.58
CA ILE A 105 3.12 8.65 26.60
C ILE A 105 3.64 10.04 26.26
N VAL A 106 4.07 10.28 25.02
CA VAL A 106 4.64 11.56 24.62
C VAL A 106 3.64 12.69 24.72
N PHE A 107 2.44 12.54 24.16
CA PHE A 107 1.47 13.64 24.08
C PHE A 107 0.64 13.82 25.34
N GLN A 108 0.32 12.75 26.06
CA GLN A 108 -0.49 12.84 27.28
C GLN A 108 0.35 13.15 28.51
N PHE A 109 1.50 12.49 28.70
CA PHE A 109 2.32 12.65 29.91
C PHE A 109 3.39 13.72 29.75
N ILE A 110 4.14 13.75 28.64
CA ILE A 110 5.25 14.67 28.44
C ILE A 110 4.75 16.02 27.95
N ALA A 111 3.97 16.05 26.86
CA ALA A 111 3.45 17.29 26.29
C ALA A 111 2.21 17.83 26.98
N LYS A 112 1.54 17.04 27.85
CA LYS A 112 0.34 17.42 28.63
C LYS A 112 -0.71 18.12 27.77
N ASN A 113 -1.09 17.48 26.64
CA ASN A 113 -2.03 18.07 25.68
C ASN A 113 -3.44 18.34 26.25
N GLY A 114 -3.77 17.73 27.38
CA GLY A 114 -5.02 17.97 28.11
C GLY A 114 -6.28 17.38 27.46
N VAL A 115 -6.15 16.59 26.41
CA VAL A 115 -7.28 15.97 25.71
C VAL A 115 -7.75 14.73 26.48
N PRO A 116 -9.00 14.68 26.98
CA PRO A 116 -9.53 13.49 27.64
C PRO A 116 -9.70 12.37 26.63
N HIS A 117 -9.62 11.13 27.10
CA HIS A 117 -9.68 9.92 26.24
C HIS A 117 -8.75 9.99 25.00
N PHE A 118 -7.59 10.61 25.15
CA PHE A 118 -6.64 10.85 24.05
C PHE A 118 -6.32 9.60 23.22
N VAL A 119 -6.34 8.41 23.84
CA VAL A 119 -6.13 7.13 23.13
C VAL A 119 -7.15 6.94 22.01
N ILE A 120 -8.44 7.25 22.26
CA ILE A 120 -9.51 7.09 21.27
C ILE A 120 -9.36 8.15 20.16
N PHE A 121 -9.09 9.40 20.55
CA PHE A 121 -8.82 10.48 19.61
C PHE A 121 -7.66 10.13 18.66
N LEU A 122 -6.53 9.73 19.22
CA LEU A 122 -5.33 9.38 18.48
C LEU A 122 -5.56 8.15 17.58
N PHE A 123 -6.17 7.10 18.14
CA PHE A 123 -6.34 5.85 17.40
C PHE A 123 -7.33 5.97 16.24
N SER A 124 -8.39 6.78 16.40
CA SER A 124 -9.32 7.06 15.30
C SER A 124 -8.62 7.69 14.09
N GLY A 125 -7.68 8.62 14.31
CA GLY A 125 -6.87 9.20 13.24
C GLY A 125 -5.83 8.21 12.68
N LEU A 126 -5.19 7.42 13.54
CA LEU A 126 -4.20 6.42 13.14
C LEU A 126 -4.81 5.30 12.28
N LEU A 127 -6.07 4.92 12.50
CA LEU A 127 -6.75 3.91 11.71
C LEU A 127 -6.74 4.23 10.22
N ILE A 128 -7.22 5.42 9.87
CA ILE A 128 -7.32 5.85 8.46
C ILE A 128 -5.93 6.09 7.87
N TRP A 129 -5.02 6.67 8.68
CA TRP A 129 -3.65 6.92 8.27
C TRP A 129 -2.89 5.63 7.96
N ASN A 130 -2.93 4.64 8.86
CA ASN A 130 -2.22 3.37 8.68
C ASN A 130 -2.70 2.61 7.44
N LEU A 131 -4.02 2.62 7.19
CA LEU A 131 -4.59 2.03 5.97
C LEU A 131 -3.98 2.65 4.72
N PHE A 132 -3.96 3.98 4.65
CA PHE A 132 -3.41 4.72 3.53
C PHE A 132 -1.90 4.50 3.39
N GLN A 133 -1.13 4.74 4.45
CA GLN A 133 0.33 4.66 4.45
C GLN A 133 0.81 3.26 4.07
N VAL A 134 0.34 2.23 4.78
CA VAL A 134 0.78 0.84 4.54
C VAL A 134 0.39 0.39 3.14
N GLY A 135 -0.83 0.72 2.70
CA GLY A 135 -1.30 0.36 1.37
C GLY A 135 -0.46 0.98 0.26
N VAL A 136 -0.22 2.28 0.32
CA VAL A 136 0.53 3.02 -0.71
C VAL A 136 2.02 2.64 -0.70
N GLN A 137 2.65 2.56 0.47
CA GLN A 137 4.07 2.17 0.56
C GLN A 137 4.31 0.75 0.03
N SER A 138 3.48 -0.23 0.44
CA SER A 138 3.60 -1.60 -0.05
C SER A 138 3.38 -1.68 -1.56
N ALA A 139 2.40 -0.95 -2.09
CA ALA A 139 2.09 -0.95 -3.51
C ALA A 139 3.21 -0.34 -4.36
N THR A 140 3.93 0.67 -3.86
CA THR A 140 4.97 1.36 -4.64
C THR A 140 6.03 0.39 -5.16
N GLY A 141 6.51 -0.53 -4.32
CA GLY A 141 7.54 -1.51 -4.72
C GLY A 141 7.00 -2.81 -5.34
N VAL A 142 5.68 -3.03 -5.35
CA VAL A 142 5.11 -4.36 -5.60
C VAL A 142 5.39 -4.93 -6.99
N VAL A 143 5.40 -4.11 -8.04
CA VAL A 143 5.66 -4.55 -9.42
C VAL A 143 7.11 -5.01 -9.58
N VAL A 144 8.06 -4.26 -9.04
CA VAL A 144 9.49 -4.57 -9.05
C VAL A 144 9.77 -5.84 -8.24
N ASN A 145 9.20 -5.94 -7.05
CA ASN A 145 9.37 -7.10 -6.15
C ASN A 145 8.77 -8.39 -6.73
N ASN A 146 7.76 -8.28 -7.61
CA ASN A 146 7.13 -9.40 -8.29
C ASN A 146 7.53 -9.52 -9.77
N SER A 147 8.71 -9.02 -10.16
CA SER A 147 9.20 -9.02 -11.54
C SER A 147 9.17 -10.41 -12.20
N GLY A 148 9.48 -11.48 -11.43
CA GLY A 148 9.40 -12.85 -11.91
C GLY A 148 8.00 -13.30 -12.33
N LEU A 149 6.95 -12.80 -11.66
CA LEU A 149 5.56 -13.07 -12.01
C LEU A 149 5.14 -12.22 -13.23
N VAL A 150 5.52 -10.95 -13.22
CA VAL A 150 5.20 -9.97 -14.29
C VAL A 150 5.78 -10.42 -15.64
N LYS A 151 6.97 -11.04 -15.66
CA LYS A 151 7.62 -11.52 -16.88
C LYS A 151 7.06 -12.85 -17.41
N LYS A 152 6.47 -13.69 -16.56
CA LYS A 152 6.09 -15.06 -16.90
C LYS A 152 4.60 -15.23 -17.15
N VAL A 153 3.74 -14.39 -16.59
CA VAL A 153 2.28 -14.54 -16.64
C VAL A 153 1.64 -13.28 -17.21
N SER A 154 0.68 -13.46 -18.12
CA SER A 154 -0.10 -12.35 -18.67
C SER A 154 -1.36 -12.10 -17.83
N PHE A 155 -1.39 -11.01 -17.11
CA PHE A 155 -2.54 -10.50 -16.34
C PHE A 155 -2.48 -8.97 -16.24
N PRO A 156 -3.57 -8.29 -15.90
CA PRO A 156 -3.53 -6.85 -15.65
C PRO A 156 -2.63 -6.54 -14.45
N ARG A 157 -1.50 -5.88 -14.69
CA ARG A 157 -0.43 -5.72 -13.68
C ARG A 157 -0.82 -4.76 -12.56
N GLU A 158 -1.80 -3.90 -12.79
CA GLU A 158 -2.42 -3.02 -11.79
C GLU A 158 -2.97 -3.80 -10.58
N ILE A 159 -3.34 -5.06 -10.78
CA ILE A 159 -3.86 -5.95 -9.73
C ILE A 159 -2.84 -6.12 -8.59
N LEU A 160 -1.54 -6.08 -8.87
CA LEU A 160 -0.50 -6.17 -7.84
C LEU A 160 -0.61 -4.98 -6.86
N ALA A 161 -0.73 -3.76 -7.40
CA ALA A 161 -0.87 -2.56 -6.57
C ALA A 161 -2.20 -2.55 -5.79
N LEU A 162 -3.29 -3.00 -6.43
CA LEU A 162 -4.59 -3.14 -5.77
C LEU A 162 -4.59 -4.23 -4.69
N ALA A 163 -3.80 -5.30 -4.84
CA ALA A 163 -3.66 -6.34 -3.84
C ALA A 163 -3.00 -5.79 -2.56
N SER A 164 -2.04 -4.88 -2.66
CA SER A 164 -1.42 -4.23 -1.50
C SER A 164 -2.42 -3.33 -0.75
N ILE A 165 -3.30 -2.62 -1.44
CA ILE A 165 -4.42 -1.89 -0.81
C ILE A 165 -5.40 -2.87 -0.14
N GLY A 166 -5.71 -3.99 -0.80
CA GLY A 166 -6.56 -5.05 -0.25
C GLY A 166 -5.98 -5.66 1.02
N SER A 167 -4.68 -5.95 1.06
CA SER A 167 -4.02 -6.49 2.25
C SER A 167 -3.98 -5.47 3.39
N ALA A 168 -3.71 -4.18 3.10
CA ALA A 168 -3.79 -3.10 4.09
C ALA A 168 -5.21 -2.96 4.67
N SER A 169 -6.25 -3.15 3.84
CA SER A 169 -7.65 -3.14 4.30
C SER A 169 -7.94 -4.26 5.30
N VAL A 170 -7.39 -5.45 5.11
CA VAL A 170 -7.54 -6.54 6.07
C VAL A 170 -6.90 -6.17 7.41
N PHE A 171 -5.71 -5.56 7.42
CA PHE A 171 -5.08 -5.09 8.65
C PHE A 171 -5.86 -3.94 9.31
N PHE A 172 -6.45 -3.05 8.53
CA PHE A 172 -7.36 -2.03 9.05
C PHE A 172 -8.52 -2.64 9.85
N PHE A 173 -9.16 -3.69 9.36
CA PHE A 173 -10.24 -4.36 10.09
C PHE A 173 -9.78 -4.95 11.42
N PHE A 174 -8.59 -5.53 11.50
CA PHE A 174 -8.03 -5.98 12.77
C PHE A 174 -7.79 -4.81 13.74
N GLN A 175 -7.26 -3.71 13.26
CA GLN A 175 -7.07 -2.50 14.08
C GLN A 175 -8.40 -1.88 14.50
N ALA A 176 -9.42 -1.91 13.63
CA ALA A 176 -10.77 -1.44 13.96
C ALA A 176 -11.40 -2.27 15.10
N ILE A 177 -11.18 -3.60 15.13
CA ILE A 177 -11.62 -4.44 16.26
C ILE A 177 -10.94 -3.98 17.55
N VAL A 178 -9.63 -3.71 17.53
CA VAL A 178 -8.91 -3.19 18.69
C VAL A 178 -9.47 -1.86 19.14
N MET A 179 -9.80 -0.96 18.20
CA MET A 179 -10.45 0.32 18.49
C MET A 179 -11.77 0.14 19.24
N VAL A 180 -12.62 -0.77 18.76
CA VAL A 180 -13.90 -1.10 19.43
C VAL A 180 -13.66 -1.61 20.84
N ILE A 181 -12.66 -2.48 21.06
CA ILE A 181 -12.30 -2.96 22.40
C ILE A 181 -11.89 -1.79 23.30
N PHE A 182 -11.07 -0.86 22.83
CA PHE A 182 -10.70 0.33 23.60
C PHE A 182 -11.91 1.22 23.94
N MET A 183 -12.83 1.40 22.99
CA MET A 183 -14.07 2.17 23.23
C MET A 183 -14.92 1.53 24.34
N VAL A 184 -15.07 0.20 24.32
CA VAL A 184 -15.81 -0.53 25.35
C VAL A 184 -15.12 -0.44 26.72
N VAL A 185 -13.80 -0.66 26.78
CA VAL A 185 -13.01 -0.61 28.02
C VAL A 185 -13.01 0.79 28.65
N LEU A 186 -12.92 1.83 27.81
CA LEU A 186 -12.91 3.22 28.26
C LEU A 186 -14.33 3.84 28.40
N HIS A 187 -15.39 3.03 28.21
CA HIS A 187 -16.79 3.47 28.26
C HIS A 187 -17.08 4.69 27.38
N SER A 188 -16.41 4.79 26.22
CA SER A 188 -16.61 5.86 25.27
C SER A 188 -17.54 5.38 24.16
N SER A 189 -18.63 6.10 23.93
CA SER A 189 -19.58 5.81 22.84
C SER A 189 -19.25 6.62 21.59
N PRO A 190 -19.43 6.05 20.40
CA PRO A 190 -19.33 6.80 19.14
C PRO A 190 -20.51 7.79 19.03
N ASP A 191 -20.35 8.80 18.21
CA ASP A 191 -21.46 9.66 17.82
C ASP A 191 -22.26 8.96 16.69
N TRP A 192 -23.39 8.38 17.08
CA TRP A 192 -24.25 7.60 16.17
C TRP A 192 -24.74 8.42 14.97
N ALA A 193 -24.90 9.74 15.13
CA ALA A 193 -25.34 10.64 14.05
C ALA A 193 -24.25 10.79 12.98
N TYR A 194 -22.98 10.70 13.37
CA TYR A 194 -21.83 10.84 12.46
C TYR A 194 -21.21 9.50 12.06
N LEU A 195 -21.65 8.37 12.61
CA LEU A 195 -21.14 7.04 12.26
C LEU A 195 -21.22 6.70 10.76
N PRO A 196 -22.23 7.16 9.98
CA PRO A 196 -22.27 6.96 8.53
C PRO A 196 -21.10 7.62 7.76
N LEU A 197 -20.33 8.54 8.37
CA LEU A 197 -19.11 9.09 7.77
C LEU A 197 -18.01 8.03 7.66
N VAL A 198 -17.95 7.08 8.59
CA VAL A 198 -16.89 6.04 8.62
C VAL A 198 -16.83 5.24 7.30
N PRO A 199 -17.92 4.65 6.80
CA PRO A 199 -17.88 3.94 5.51
C PRO A 199 -17.62 4.88 4.32
N LEU A 200 -18.09 6.14 4.35
CA LEU A 200 -17.83 7.11 3.30
C LEU A 200 -16.33 7.50 3.26
N ALA A 201 -15.76 7.86 4.39
CA ALA A 201 -14.35 8.19 4.50
C ALA A 201 -13.45 6.97 4.20
N LEU A 202 -13.88 5.77 4.61
CA LEU A 202 -13.18 4.51 4.27
C LEU A 202 -13.17 4.29 2.76
N LEU A 203 -14.30 4.48 2.08
CA LEU A 203 -14.37 4.38 0.63
C LEU A 203 -13.47 5.43 -0.04
N ALA A 204 -13.50 6.66 0.44
CA ALA A 204 -12.69 7.76 -0.10
C ALA A 204 -11.18 7.47 0.03
N VAL A 205 -10.70 6.99 1.18
CA VAL A 205 -9.28 6.65 1.37
C VAL A 205 -8.86 5.44 0.54
N LEU A 206 -9.73 4.44 0.37
CA LEU A 206 -9.45 3.27 -0.47
C LEU A 206 -9.30 3.66 -1.94
N VAL A 207 -10.19 4.50 -2.45
CA VAL A 207 -10.14 4.96 -3.84
C VAL A 207 -8.94 5.88 -4.05
N LEU A 208 -8.69 6.83 -3.15
CA LEU A 208 -7.52 7.71 -3.20
C LEU A 208 -6.22 6.90 -3.14
N GLY A 209 -6.13 5.97 -2.18
CA GLY A 209 -4.99 5.08 -2.01
C GLY A 209 -4.75 4.17 -3.22
N ALA A 210 -5.82 3.60 -3.81
CA ALA A 210 -5.73 2.77 -5.00
C ALA A 210 -5.18 3.55 -6.21
N GLY A 211 -5.66 4.78 -6.43
CA GLY A 211 -5.14 5.64 -7.49
C GLY A 211 -3.65 5.94 -7.32
N LEU A 212 -3.24 6.31 -6.10
CA LEU A 212 -1.84 6.61 -5.80
C LEU A 212 -0.96 5.35 -5.88
N ALA A 213 -1.46 4.21 -5.39
CA ALA A 213 -0.79 2.92 -5.45
C ALA A 213 -0.49 2.48 -6.89
N VAL A 214 -1.49 2.54 -7.77
CA VAL A 214 -1.31 2.20 -9.19
C VAL A 214 -0.34 3.16 -9.86
N LEU A 215 -0.45 4.46 -9.61
CA LEU A 215 0.44 5.46 -10.20
C LEU A 215 1.89 5.25 -9.75
N LEU A 216 2.13 5.17 -8.44
CA LEU A 216 3.48 5.07 -7.88
C LEU A 216 4.13 3.71 -8.20
N SER A 217 3.37 2.64 -8.27
CA SER A 217 3.90 1.33 -8.68
C SER A 217 4.42 1.34 -10.12
N ALA A 218 3.76 2.07 -11.03
CA ALA A 218 4.22 2.24 -12.41
C ALA A 218 5.47 3.10 -12.49
N VAL A 219 5.51 4.22 -11.76
CA VAL A 219 6.66 5.13 -11.72
C VAL A 219 7.89 4.44 -11.14
N ASN A 220 7.70 3.62 -10.10
CA ASN A 220 8.79 2.90 -9.42
C ASN A 220 9.49 1.85 -10.30
N VAL A 221 8.85 1.38 -11.37
CA VAL A 221 9.52 0.48 -12.34
C VAL A 221 10.67 1.20 -13.05
N TYR A 222 10.47 2.47 -13.40
CA TYR A 222 11.47 3.30 -14.09
C TYR A 222 12.42 4.01 -13.12
N LEU A 223 11.89 4.47 -11.99
CA LEU A 223 12.61 5.25 -11.00
C LEU A 223 12.54 4.51 -9.65
N ARG A 224 13.46 3.61 -9.42
CA ARG A 224 13.51 2.77 -8.19
C ARG A 224 13.61 3.55 -6.89
N ASP A 225 14.13 4.77 -6.95
CA ASP A 225 14.21 5.70 -5.81
C ASP A 225 12.83 6.20 -5.35
N THR A 226 11.79 6.02 -6.17
CA THR A 226 10.40 6.40 -5.83
C THR A 226 9.96 5.78 -4.51
N GLN A 227 10.36 4.54 -4.22
CA GLN A 227 10.01 3.86 -2.97
C GLN A 227 10.57 4.61 -1.75
N HIS A 228 11.84 5.04 -1.80
CA HIS A 228 12.46 5.80 -0.72
C HIS A 228 11.87 7.20 -0.58
N LEU A 229 11.58 7.86 -1.71
CA LEU A 229 10.91 9.17 -1.70
C LEU A 229 9.52 9.08 -1.05
N VAL A 230 8.74 8.06 -1.40
CA VAL A 230 7.41 7.83 -0.81
C VAL A 230 7.52 7.60 0.70
N GLU A 231 8.48 6.83 1.17
CA GLU A 231 8.71 6.57 2.60
C GLU A 231 8.98 7.87 3.38
N VAL A 232 9.85 8.73 2.87
CA VAL A 232 10.17 10.03 3.48
C VAL A 232 8.96 10.97 3.42
N LEU A 233 8.28 11.04 2.26
CA LEU A 233 7.11 11.88 2.09
C LEU A 233 5.95 11.46 3.00
N MET A 234 5.72 10.16 3.20
CA MET A 234 4.70 9.66 4.12
C MET A 234 4.98 10.09 5.57
N THR A 235 6.26 10.09 5.98
CA THR A 235 6.63 10.58 7.31
C THR A 235 6.32 12.07 7.48
N ALA A 236 6.63 12.90 6.50
CA ALA A 236 6.28 14.33 6.53
C ALA A 236 4.76 14.55 6.45
N TRP A 237 4.07 13.77 5.63
CA TRP A 237 2.61 13.87 5.45
C TRP A 237 1.83 13.49 6.71
N PHE A 238 2.34 12.52 7.50
CA PHE A 238 1.78 12.19 8.81
C PHE A 238 1.63 13.43 9.70
N TRP A 239 2.68 14.23 9.80
CA TRP A 239 2.68 15.44 10.61
C TRP A 239 1.83 16.58 10.02
N ALA A 240 1.56 16.54 8.73
CA ALA A 240 0.64 17.45 8.07
C ALA A 240 -0.85 17.09 8.29
N CYS A 241 -1.14 15.92 8.90
CA CYS A 241 -2.50 15.50 9.23
C CYS A 241 -2.79 15.74 10.72
N PRO A 242 -4.00 16.16 11.12
CA PRO A 242 -4.36 16.42 12.52
C PRO A 242 -4.67 15.11 13.28
N ILE A 243 -3.68 14.22 13.34
CA ILE A 243 -3.80 12.90 13.99
C ILE A 243 -3.46 13.00 15.47
N VAL A 244 -2.33 13.66 15.78
CA VAL A 244 -1.77 13.74 17.15
C VAL A 244 -2.10 15.02 17.89
N TYR A 245 -2.69 15.99 17.21
CA TYR A 245 -3.05 17.30 17.77
C TYR A 245 -4.46 17.70 17.36
N ALA A 246 -5.12 18.48 18.21
CA ALA A 246 -6.47 18.99 17.96
C ALA A 246 -6.46 20.00 16.81
N PHE A 247 -7.29 19.75 15.78
CA PHE A 247 -7.37 20.64 14.62
C PHE A 247 -7.85 22.03 14.99
N GLN A 248 -8.91 22.14 15.78
CA GLN A 248 -9.56 23.41 16.06
C GLN A 248 -8.63 24.37 16.82
N SER A 249 -8.09 23.96 17.97
CA SER A 249 -7.25 24.81 18.82
C SER A 249 -5.85 25.03 18.25
N ASN A 250 -5.27 24.06 17.55
CA ASN A 250 -3.89 24.19 17.06
C ASN A 250 -3.80 24.83 15.67
N ILE A 251 -4.78 24.60 14.82
CA ILE A 251 -4.76 25.02 13.41
C ILE A 251 -5.81 26.09 13.12
N ALA A 252 -7.10 25.79 13.37
CA ALA A 252 -8.18 26.67 12.96
C ALA A 252 -8.15 28.03 13.69
N GLU A 253 -7.86 28.04 14.98
CA GLU A 253 -7.73 29.28 15.75
C GLU A 253 -6.54 30.15 15.32
N LYS A 254 -5.43 29.53 14.85
CA LYS A 254 -4.23 30.24 14.40
C LYS A 254 -4.32 30.72 12.96
N LEU A 255 -4.91 29.93 12.09
CA LEU A 255 -5.02 30.20 10.64
C LEU A 255 -6.34 30.90 10.28
N GLY A 256 -7.40 30.73 11.08
CA GLY A 256 -8.72 31.34 10.87
C GLY A 256 -8.68 32.85 10.74
N PRO A 257 -8.02 33.62 11.65
CA PRO A 257 -7.90 35.07 11.55
C PRO A 257 -7.22 35.55 10.24
N ARG A 258 -6.43 34.68 9.61
CA ARG A 258 -5.74 34.96 8.33
C ARG A 258 -6.51 34.45 7.11
N GLY A 259 -7.68 33.82 7.29
CA GLY A 259 -8.46 33.20 6.24
C GLY A 259 -7.76 32.02 5.56
N LEU A 260 -6.75 31.39 6.20
CA LEU A 260 -5.91 30.33 5.59
C LEU A 260 -6.29 28.91 6.01
N THR A 261 -7.39 28.73 6.72
CA THR A 261 -7.84 27.38 7.17
C THR A 261 -8.10 26.42 6.02
N TRP A 262 -8.54 26.96 4.87
CA TRP A 262 -8.80 26.15 3.66
C TRP A 262 -7.54 25.48 3.11
N VAL A 263 -6.35 26.07 3.32
CA VAL A 263 -5.07 25.49 2.87
C VAL A 263 -4.84 24.10 3.50
N TYR A 264 -5.31 23.92 4.73
CA TYR A 264 -5.20 22.65 5.43
C TYR A 264 -6.08 21.57 4.82
N PHE A 265 -7.19 21.95 4.19
CA PHE A 265 -8.09 21.04 3.49
C PHE A 265 -7.62 20.71 2.05
N LEU A 266 -6.55 21.32 1.56
CA LEU A 266 -5.87 20.85 0.34
C LEU A 266 -5.21 19.47 0.55
N ASN A 267 -4.89 19.14 1.79
CA ASN A 267 -4.48 17.79 2.16
C ASN A 267 -5.72 16.86 2.17
N PRO A 268 -5.85 15.92 1.23
CA PRO A 268 -7.05 15.09 1.11
C PRO A 268 -7.25 14.14 2.29
N LEU A 269 -6.21 13.88 3.09
CA LEU A 269 -6.34 13.02 4.28
C LEU A 269 -6.91 13.76 5.49
N THR A 270 -6.77 15.08 5.55
CA THR A 270 -7.30 15.88 6.67
C THR A 270 -8.81 15.70 6.88
N PRO A 271 -9.68 15.84 5.86
CA PRO A 271 -11.11 15.60 6.02
C PRO A 271 -11.42 14.19 6.55
N LEU A 272 -10.76 13.17 5.98
CA LEU A 272 -10.99 11.78 6.33
C LEU A 272 -10.62 11.47 7.78
N VAL A 273 -9.48 12.02 8.25
CA VAL A 273 -9.05 11.91 9.66
C VAL A 273 -10.08 12.60 10.58
N LEU A 274 -10.51 13.81 10.24
CA LEU A 274 -11.50 14.55 11.03
C LEU A 274 -12.84 13.83 11.07
N SER A 275 -13.30 13.23 9.98
CA SER A 275 -14.53 12.44 9.93
C SER A 275 -14.45 11.19 10.82
N PHE A 276 -13.32 10.48 10.83
CA PHE A 276 -13.12 9.36 11.76
C PHE A 276 -13.08 9.81 13.21
N GLN A 277 -12.37 10.89 13.52
CA GLN A 277 -12.33 11.47 14.87
C GLN A 277 -13.72 11.96 15.30
N ARG A 278 -14.49 12.60 14.40
CA ARG A 278 -15.84 13.08 14.71
C ARG A 278 -16.82 11.94 15.00
N ALA A 279 -16.70 10.84 14.24
CA ALA A 279 -17.57 9.68 14.40
C ALA A 279 -17.21 8.82 15.63
N LEU A 280 -15.91 8.59 15.87
CA LEU A 280 -15.44 7.61 16.87
C LEU A 280 -15.07 8.26 18.22
N TYR A 281 -14.42 9.42 18.19
CA TYR A 281 -14.09 10.16 19.42
C TYR A 281 -15.26 11.03 19.89
N ALA A 282 -16.03 11.60 18.97
CA ALA A 282 -17.31 12.29 19.18
C ALA A 282 -17.28 13.65 19.89
N HIS A 283 -16.19 14.05 20.51
CA HIS A 283 -16.13 15.27 21.34
C HIS A 283 -15.63 16.46 20.51
N VAL A 284 -16.44 17.51 20.42
CA VAL A 284 -16.10 18.77 19.72
C VAL A 284 -15.36 19.72 20.66
N VAL A 285 -15.93 19.92 21.84
CA VAL A 285 -15.34 20.73 22.93
C VAL A 285 -15.27 19.88 24.18
N VAL A 286 -14.14 19.91 24.84
CA VAL A 286 -13.88 19.19 26.09
C VAL A 286 -13.29 20.11 27.12
N GLU A 287 -13.35 19.73 28.40
CA GLU A 287 -12.57 20.35 29.44
C GLU A 287 -11.12 19.83 29.37
N ASN A 288 -10.17 20.74 29.26
CA ASN A 288 -8.75 20.38 29.29
C ASN A 288 -8.39 19.78 30.65
N THR A 289 -7.86 18.59 30.70
CA THR A 289 -7.56 17.87 31.95
C THR A 289 -6.42 18.49 32.76
N VAL A 290 -5.66 19.44 32.19
CA VAL A 290 -4.53 20.12 32.85
C VAL A 290 -4.90 21.54 33.27
N SER A 291 -5.50 22.34 32.36
CA SER A 291 -5.80 23.77 32.59
C SER A 291 -7.23 24.03 33.07
N HIS A 292 -8.10 23.01 33.04
CA HIS A 292 -9.54 23.12 33.37
C HIS A 292 -10.29 24.19 32.56
N THR A 293 -9.80 24.50 31.36
CA THR A 293 -10.42 25.41 30.41
C THR A 293 -11.08 24.65 29.26
N PRO A 294 -12.14 25.20 28.62
CA PRO A 294 -12.72 24.59 27.45
C PRO A 294 -11.70 24.53 26.32
N LEU A 295 -11.52 23.33 25.74
CA LEU A 295 -10.61 23.06 24.64
C LEU A 295 -11.44 22.59 23.43
N ALA A 296 -11.44 23.36 22.35
CA ALA A 296 -12.04 22.95 21.11
C ALA A 296 -11.09 22.01 20.36
N ILE A 297 -11.56 20.79 20.04
CA ILE A 297 -10.77 19.74 19.40
C ILE A 297 -11.10 19.63 17.93
N LEU A 298 -12.39 19.44 17.62
CA LEU A 298 -12.90 19.20 16.28
C LEU A 298 -13.71 20.40 15.78
N PRO A 299 -13.83 20.60 14.45
CA PRO A 299 -14.73 21.58 13.88
C PRO A 299 -16.17 21.31 14.29
N ASP A 300 -16.87 22.35 14.78
CA ASP A 300 -18.29 22.27 15.13
C ASP A 300 -19.15 22.51 13.89
N HIS A 301 -19.24 21.49 13.03
CA HIS A 301 -20.05 21.51 11.82
C HIS A 301 -20.99 20.33 11.77
N GLY A 302 -22.10 20.51 11.06
CA GLY A 302 -23.07 19.43 10.86
C GLY A 302 -22.56 18.31 9.95
N PHE A 303 -23.27 17.19 9.98
CA PHE A 303 -22.96 15.99 9.18
C PHE A 303 -22.70 16.30 7.69
N GLY A 304 -23.53 17.16 7.07
CA GLY A 304 -23.40 17.49 5.65
C GLY A 304 -22.07 18.15 5.27
N TRP A 305 -21.45 18.90 6.18
CA TRP A 305 -20.15 19.51 5.94
C TRP A 305 -19.04 18.45 5.85
N TYR A 306 -18.98 17.52 6.80
CA TYR A 306 -18.03 16.41 6.78
C TYR A 306 -18.24 15.50 5.58
N ALA A 307 -19.50 15.11 5.33
CA ALA A 307 -19.85 14.27 4.18
C ALA A 307 -19.52 14.92 2.84
N GLY A 308 -19.69 16.24 2.72
CA GLY A 308 -19.31 17.01 1.53
C GLY A 308 -17.81 17.01 1.27
N LEU A 309 -16.99 17.13 2.33
CA LEU A 309 -15.53 17.06 2.24
C LEU A 309 -15.07 15.65 1.86
N ASP A 310 -15.62 14.61 2.50
CA ASP A 310 -15.30 13.21 2.20
C ASP A 310 -15.69 12.85 0.75
N ALA A 311 -16.84 13.30 0.29
CA ALA A 311 -17.27 13.14 -1.10
C ALA A 311 -16.35 13.88 -2.09
N GLY A 312 -15.85 15.06 -1.70
CA GLY A 312 -14.84 15.79 -2.47
C GLY A 312 -13.55 15.00 -2.61
N VAL A 313 -13.06 14.41 -1.51
CA VAL A 313 -11.88 13.54 -1.54
C VAL A 313 -12.11 12.28 -2.37
N LEU A 314 -13.30 11.68 -2.28
CA LEU A 314 -13.70 10.55 -3.12
C LEU A 314 -13.65 10.93 -4.60
N GLY A 315 -14.17 12.11 -4.96
CA GLY A 315 -14.10 12.63 -6.34
C GLY A 315 -12.66 12.80 -6.84
N ILE A 316 -11.78 13.39 -6.01
CA ILE A 316 -10.34 13.51 -6.29
C ILE A 316 -9.72 12.12 -6.48
N GLY A 317 -10.03 11.18 -5.60
CA GLY A 317 -9.56 9.80 -5.68
C GLY A 317 -9.97 9.10 -6.97
N VAL A 318 -11.23 9.26 -7.40
CA VAL A 318 -11.73 8.71 -8.68
C VAL A 318 -10.96 9.30 -9.86
N VAL A 319 -10.78 10.62 -9.90
CA VAL A 319 -9.99 11.28 -10.97
C VAL A 319 -8.55 10.75 -10.98
N LEU A 320 -7.94 10.62 -9.79
CA LEU A 320 -6.58 10.08 -9.65
C LEU A 320 -6.50 8.63 -10.15
N CYS A 321 -7.47 7.77 -9.83
CA CYS A 321 -7.55 6.40 -10.34
C CYS A 321 -7.62 6.36 -11.87
N LEU A 322 -8.45 7.20 -12.48
CA LEU A 322 -8.58 7.27 -13.94
C LEU A 322 -7.26 7.69 -14.58
N VAL A 323 -6.62 8.74 -14.05
CA VAL A 323 -5.30 9.20 -14.50
C VAL A 323 -4.25 8.10 -14.31
N ALA A 324 -4.22 7.45 -13.16
CA ALA A 324 -3.29 6.37 -12.85
C ALA A 324 -3.41 5.21 -13.84
N LEU A 325 -4.63 4.77 -14.17
CA LEU A 325 -4.86 3.71 -15.16
C LEU A 325 -4.38 4.09 -16.57
N VAL A 326 -4.55 5.35 -16.97
CA VAL A 326 -4.04 5.85 -18.26
C VAL A 326 -2.51 5.86 -18.27
N VAL A 327 -1.90 6.40 -17.21
CA VAL A 327 -0.43 6.48 -17.09
C VAL A 327 0.17 5.08 -17.02
N PHE A 328 -0.38 4.21 -16.19
CA PHE A 328 0.05 2.82 -16.07
C PHE A 328 0.00 2.12 -17.41
N GLY A 329 -1.11 2.28 -18.16
CA GLY A 329 -1.28 1.70 -19.47
C GLY A 329 -0.27 2.15 -20.52
N ARG A 330 0.19 3.40 -20.43
CA ARG A 330 1.24 3.92 -21.31
C ARG A 330 2.62 3.38 -20.94
N LEU A 331 2.88 3.19 -19.65
CA LEU A 331 4.17 2.75 -19.14
C LEU A 331 4.34 1.23 -19.22
N GLU A 332 3.27 0.46 -19.12
CA GLU A 332 3.29 -1.01 -19.05
C GLU A 332 3.99 -1.67 -20.24
N GLY A 333 3.95 -1.05 -21.42
CA GLY A 333 4.56 -1.61 -22.63
C GLY A 333 6.04 -1.95 -22.48
N ASN A 334 6.80 -1.17 -21.74
CA ASN A 334 8.23 -1.29 -21.58
C ASN A 334 8.65 -1.98 -20.27
N PHE A 335 7.70 -2.39 -19.41
CA PHE A 335 8.02 -3.02 -18.12
C PHE A 335 8.90 -4.28 -18.24
N ALA A 336 8.79 -5.01 -19.35
CA ALA A 336 9.58 -6.22 -19.55
C ALA A 336 11.07 -5.92 -19.78
N GLU A 337 11.39 -4.73 -20.27
CA GLU A 337 12.75 -4.26 -20.52
C GLU A 337 13.37 -3.64 -19.27
N GLU A 338 12.55 -2.94 -18.45
CA GLU A 338 13.00 -2.20 -17.28
C GLU A 338 13.08 -3.05 -16.00
N LEU A 339 12.39 -4.18 -15.93
CA LEU A 339 12.40 -5.10 -14.80
C LEU A 339 13.52 -6.12 -14.91
#